data_e2b7e4d367bcacc5e279136ed1475b93
#
_entry.id   e2b7e4d367bcacc5e279136ed1475b93
#
_cell.length_a   1.000
_cell.length_b   1.000
_cell.length_c   1.000
_cell.angle_alpha   90.00
_cell.angle_beta   90.00
_cell.angle_gamma   90.00
#
_symmetry.space_group_name_H-M   'P 1'
#
loop_
_entity.id
_entity.type
_entity.pdbx_description
1 polymer ?
#
loop_
_entity_poly.entity_id
_entity_poly.type
_entity_poly.pdbx_seq_one_letter_code
_entity_poly.pdbx_strand_id
1 'polypeptide(L)'
;MSEETIIRTAVVTGGSRGIGRAVCIQLAKQGCNVVVNYCHGEAAAAETVALCKAENADAVAVQADVSTAEGCKALFEQAVNAFGRVDILVNNAGITRDNLILRMSEEDFDAVLNANLKGAFLCCKEAARRMVR
;
A
#
# COMPACT_ATOMS: atom_id res chain seq x y z
N MET A 1 34.09 -5.50 12.75
CA MET A 1 32.69 -5.99 12.91
C MET A 1 31.79 -5.24 11.93
N SER A 2 31.20 -5.97 11.05
CA SER A 2 30.27 -5.34 10.09
C SER A 2 28.95 -5.06 10.78
N GLU A 3 28.45 -3.85 10.65
CA GLU A 3 27.08 -3.53 11.07
C GLU A 3 26.12 -4.20 10.08
N GLU A 4 25.13 -4.90 10.61
CA GLU A 4 24.06 -5.41 9.76
C GLU A 4 23.26 -4.25 9.22
N THR A 5 23.21 -4.14 7.91
CA THR A 5 22.36 -3.15 7.26
C THR A 5 20.91 -3.64 7.30
N ILE A 6 20.08 -2.92 8.03
CA ILE A 6 18.66 -3.22 8.08
C ILE A 6 17.99 -2.57 6.86
N ILE A 7 17.35 -3.41 6.04
CA ILE A 7 16.58 -2.94 4.90
C ILE A 7 15.14 -2.74 5.37
N ARG A 8 14.67 -1.51 5.34
CA ARG A 8 13.29 -1.18 5.72
C ARG A 8 12.30 -1.66 4.67
N THR A 9 11.13 -2.04 5.13
CA THR A 9 10.03 -2.46 4.27
C THR A 9 8.92 -1.41 4.31
N ALA A 10 8.53 -0.94 3.15
CA ALA A 10 7.44 0.01 2.97
C ALA A 10 6.25 -0.66 2.32
N VAL A 11 5.07 -0.44 2.88
CA VAL A 11 3.80 -0.85 2.28
C VAL A 11 3.12 0.39 1.72
N VAL A 12 2.83 0.39 0.42
CA VAL A 12 2.15 1.51 -0.26
C VAL A 12 0.81 1.02 -0.76
N THR A 13 -0.27 1.54 -0.20
CA THR A 13 -1.60 1.23 -0.69
C THR A 13 -1.88 2.00 -1.98
N GLY A 14 -2.54 1.34 -2.95
CA GLY A 14 -2.81 1.97 -4.24
C GLY A 14 -1.54 2.28 -5.02
N GLY A 15 -0.53 1.41 -4.97
CA GLY A 15 0.78 1.64 -5.56
C GLY A 15 0.90 1.32 -7.05
N SER A 16 -0.17 0.88 -7.72
CA SER A 16 -0.08 0.39 -9.10
C SER A 16 0.14 1.47 -10.15
N ARG A 17 -0.25 2.70 -9.87
CA ARG A 17 -0.16 3.81 -10.82
C ARG A 17 -0.14 5.17 -10.12
N GLY A 18 0.05 6.23 -10.91
CA GLY A 18 -0.04 7.62 -10.45
C GLY A 18 0.91 7.94 -9.30
N ILE A 19 0.40 8.65 -8.30
CA ILE A 19 1.18 9.09 -7.14
C ILE A 19 1.74 7.89 -6.37
N GLY A 20 0.93 6.84 -6.18
CA GLY A 20 1.38 5.64 -5.47
C GLY A 20 2.57 4.97 -6.15
N ARG A 21 2.56 4.88 -7.47
CA ARG A 21 3.71 4.36 -8.24
C ARG A 21 4.95 5.22 -8.02
N ALA A 22 4.81 6.53 -8.11
CA ALA A 22 5.94 7.45 -7.91
C ALA A 22 6.54 7.30 -6.51
N VAL A 23 5.70 7.15 -5.50
CA VAL A 23 6.13 6.91 -4.12
C VAL A 23 6.89 5.58 -4.01
N CYS A 24 6.37 4.51 -4.61
CA CYS A 24 7.04 3.20 -4.62
C CYS A 24 8.44 3.29 -5.21
N ILE A 25 8.57 3.95 -6.36
CA ILE A 25 9.86 4.11 -7.03
C ILE A 25 10.83 4.93 -6.15
N GLN A 26 10.35 5.99 -5.53
CA GLN A 26 11.18 6.83 -4.66
C GLN A 26 11.66 6.06 -3.44
N LEU A 27 10.81 5.25 -2.82
CA LEU A 27 11.20 4.39 -1.70
C LEU A 27 12.22 3.34 -2.14
N ALA A 28 12.06 2.78 -3.33
CA ALA A 28 13.01 1.83 -3.90
C ALA A 28 14.40 2.49 -4.10
N LYS A 29 14.43 3.73 -4.58
CA LYS A 29 15.68 4.51 -4.72
C LYS A 29 16.38 4.71 -3.39
N GLN A 30 15.63 4.77 -2.30
CA GLN A 30 16.18 4.91 -0.95
C GLN A 30 16.59 3.57 -0.33
N GLY A 31 16.47 2.48 -1.06
CA GLY A 31 16.91 1.16 -0.62
C GLY A 31 15.87 0.38 0.17
N CYS A 32 14.61 0.80 0.17
CA CYS A 32 13.55 0.05 0.85
C CYS A 32 13.08 -1.14 0.02
N ASN A 33 12.69 -2.22 0.71
CA ASN A 33 11.80 -3.21 0.11
C ASN A 33 10.42 -2.57 -0.03
N VAL A 34 9.72 -2.81 -1.14
CA VAL A 34 8.44 -2.17 -1.42
C VAL A 34 7.35 -3.21 -1.63
N VAL A 35 6.28 -3.10 -0.86
CA VAL A 35 5.06 -3.88 -1.06
C VAL A 35 4.06 -2.99 -1.80
N VAL A 36 3.80 -3.33 -3.04
CA VAL A 36 2.90 -2.59 -3.93
C VAL A 36 1.52 -3.18 -3.80
N ASN A 37 0.66 -2.54 -3.01
CA ASN A 37 -0.73 -2.97 -2.91
C ASN A 37 -1.54 -2.44 -4.08
N TYR A 38 -2.46 -3.26 -4.55
CA TYR A 38 -3.46 -2.85 -5.54
C TYR A 38 -4.76 -3.62 -5.30
N CYS A 39 -5.87 -3.05 -5.73
CA CYS A 39 -7.16 -3.74 -5.72
C CYS A 39 -7.49 -4.26 -7.13
N HIS A 40 -7.30 -3.41 -8.12
CA HIS A 40 -7.49 -3.70 -9.54
C HIS A 40 -6.24 -3.30 -10.32
N GLY A 41 -6.03 -3.91 -11.48
CA GLY A 41 -4.91 -3.56 -12.35
C GLY A 41 -3.62 -4.32 -12.03
N GLU A 42 -3.69 -5.65 -12.10
CA GLU A 42 -2.54 -6.52 -11.85
C GLU A 42 -1.35 -6.17 -12.74
N ALA A 43 -1.58 -5.91 -14.02
CA ALA A 43 -0.51 -5.56 -14.96
C ALA A 43 0.19 -4.26 -14.56
N ALA A 44 -0.58 -3.25 -14.13
CA ALA A 44 -0.03 -1.97 -13.69
C ALA A 44 0.78 -2.14 -12.39
N ALA A 45 0.32 -2.99 -11.48
CA ALA A 45 1.07 -3.29 -10.25
C ALA A 45 2.37 -4.03 -10.57
N ALA A 46 2.34 -4.99 -11.49
CA ALA A 46 3.55 -5.70 -11.94
C ALA A 46 4.56 -4.74 -12.57
N GLU A 47 4.10 -3.75 -13.32
CA GLU A 47 4.95 -2.71 -13.89
C GLU A 47 5.62 -1.87 -12.79
N THR A 48 4.87 -1.48 -11.75
CA THR A 48 5.44 -0.76 -10.61
C THR A 48 6.52 -1.59 -9.93
N VAL A 49 6.27 -2.89 -9.72
CA VAL A 49 7.27 -3.80 -9.14
C VAL A 49 8.54 -3.85 -9.99
N ALA A 50 8.40 -3.95 -11.31
CA ALA A 50 9.55 -3.97 -12.22
C ALA A 50 10.36 -2.67 -12.14
N LEU A 51 9.69 -1.53 -12.05
CA LEU A 51 10.35 -0.23 -11.91
C LEU A 51 11.10 -0.09 -10.58
N CYS A 52 10.54 -0.64 -9.50
CA CYS A 52 11.24 -0.69 -8.22
C CYS A 52 12.48 -1.58 -8.28
N LYS A 53 12.37 -2.75 -8.89
CA LYS A 53 13.50 -3.66 -9.06
C LYS A 53 14.61 -3.07 -9.93
N ALA A 54 14.27 -2.23 -10.88
CA ALA A 54 15.24 -1.51 -11.70
C ALA A 54 16.11 -0.55 -10.87
N GLU A 55 15.67 -0.17 -9.67
CA GLU A 55 16.42 0.63 -8.71
C GLU A 55 17.24 -0.22 -7.72
N ASN A 56 17.42 -1.50 -8.01
CA ASN A 56 18.12 -2.48 -7.16
C ASN A 56 17.44 -2.76 -5.81
N ALA A 57 16.16 -2.44 -5.69
CA ALA A 57 15.35 -2.80 -4.53
C ALA A 57 14.58 -4.09 -4.80
N ASP A 58 14.12 -4.74 -3.75
CA ASP A 58 13.17 -5.83 -3.90
C ASP A 58 11.74 -5.29 -3.75
N ALA A 59 10.81 -5.92 -4.45
CA ALA A 59 9.41 -5.48 -4.43
C ALA A 59 8.49 -6.64 -4.76
N VAL A 60 7.29 -6.60 -4.19
CA VAL A 60 6.21 -7.55 -4.48
C VAL A 60 4.91 -6.80 -4.66
N ALA A 61 4.02 -7.35 -5.50
CA ALA A 61 2.67 -6.85 -5.66
C ALA A 61 1.71 -7.70 -4.82
N VAL A 62 0.81 -7.06 -4.10
CA VAL A 62 -0.18 -7.74 -3.27
C VAL A 62 -1.57 -7.19 -3.56
N GLN A 63 -2.44 -8.05 -4.08
CA GLN A 63 -3.83 -7.70 -4.29
C GLN A 63 -4.58 -7.78 -2.97
N ALA A 64 -5.20 -6.70 -2.56
CA ALA A 64 -6.05 -6.65 -1.38
C ALA A 64 -6.95 -5.43 -1.42
N ASP A 65 -8.18 -5.60 -0.94
CA ASP A 65 -9.12 -4.51 -0.75
C ASP A 65 -8.92 -3.94 0.65
N VAL A 66 -8.24 -2.80 0.74
CA VAL A 66 -7.92 -2.17 2.04
C VAL A 66 -9.08 -1.41 2.66
N SER A 67 -10.25 -1.39 2.01
CA SER A 67 -11.48 -0.91 2.65
C SER A 67 -12.10 -1.93 3.60
N THR A 68 -11.58 -3.15 3.62
CA THR A 68 -12.05 -4.23 4.50
C THR A 68 -10.97 -4.63 5.51
N ALA A 69 -11.39 -5.09 6.68
CA ALA A 69 -10.47 -5.57 7.71
C ALA A 69 -9.68 -6.81 7.23
N GLU A 70 -10.36 -7.74 6.55
CA GLU A 70 -9.71 -8.93 6.01
C GLU A 70 -8.66 -8.58 4.98
N GLY A 71 -8.96 -7.64 4.09
CA GLY A 71 -8.02 -7.19 3.06
C GLY A 71 -6.78 -6.56 3.66
N CYS A 72 -6.94 -5.69 4.66
CA CYS A 72 -5.82 -5.09 5.36
C CYS A 72 -4.96 -6.14 6.05
N LYS A 73 -5.58 -7.07 6.77
CA LYS A 73 -4.87 -8.14 7.45
C LYS A 73 -4.06 -8.98 6.47
N ALA A 74 -4.68 -9.39 5.37
CA ALA A 74 -4.00 -10.19 4.34
C ALA A 74 -2.81 -9.45 3.74
N LEU A 75 -2.96 -8.15 3.47
CA LEU A 75 -1.89 -7.32 2.92
C LEU A 75 -0.66 -7.33 3.84
N PHE A 76 -0.85 -7.08 5.12
CA PHE A 76 0.26 -7.00 6.06
C PHE A 76 0.85 -8.37 6.38
N GLU A 77 0.04 -9.44 6.39
CA GLU A 77 0.56 -10.80 6.51
C GLU A 77 1.49 -11.13 5.35
N GLN A 78 1.10 -10.80 4.12
CA GLN A 78 1.94 -11.03 2.95
C GLN A 78 3.20 -10.16 2.95
N ALA A 79 3.11 -8.93 3.44
CA ALA A 79 4.28 -8.07 3.59
C ALA A 79 5.32 -8.68 4.54
N VAL A 80 4.87 -9.18 5.69
CA VAL A 80 5.75 -9.85 6.66
C VAL A 80 6.29 -11.16 6.10
N ASN A 81 5.47 -11.92 5.39
CA ASN A 81 5.92 -13.17 4.76
C ASN A 81 7.02 -12.91 3.71
N ALA A 82 6.90 -11.81 2.95
CA ALA A 82 7.88 -11.48 1.91
C ALA A 82 9.19 -10.92 2.48
N PHE A 83 9.11 -10.03 3.47
CA PHE A 83 10.27 -9.24 3.91
C PHE A 83 10.55 -9.29 5.41
N GLY A 84 9.72 -9.94 6.20
CA GLY A 84 9.93 -10.16 7.61
C GLY A 84 9.64 -8.97 8.52
N ARG A 85 9.32 -7.80 7.97
CA ARG A 85 9.08 -6.58 8.75
C ARG A 85 8.25 -5.56 7.97
N VAL A 86 7.65 -4.64 8.70
CA VAL A 86 6.99 -3.46 8.12
C VAL A 86 7.45 -2.23 8.91
N ASP A 87 8.05 -1.27 8.23
CA ASP A 87 8.60 -0.07 8.84
C ASP A 87 7.88 1.20 8.42
N ILE A 88 7.33 1.22 7.21
CA ILE A 88 6.73 2.40 6.60
C ILE A 88 5.38 2.00 6.01
N LEU A 89 4.38 2.80 6.27
CA LEU A 89 3.08 2.69 5.62
C LEU A 89 2.76 4.00 4.91
N VAL A 90 2.44 3.92 3.63
CA VAL A 90 1.95 5.06 2.86
C VAL A 90 0.50 4.78 2.47
N ASN A 91 -0.43 5.50 3.08
CA ASN A 91 -1.85 5.42 2.77
C ASN A 91 -2.17 6.28 1.55
N ASN A 92 -2.08 5.68 0.37
CA ASN A 92 -2.35 6.35 -0.89
C ASN A 92 -3.64 5.86 -1.56
N ALA A 93 -4.12 4.66 -1.21
CA ALA A 93 -5.34 4.13 -1.80
C ALA A 93 -6.53 5.04 -1.46
N GLY A 94 -7.36 5.28 -2.48
CA GLY A 94 -8.56 6.07 -2.33
C GLY A 94 -9.35 6.09 -3.62
N ILE A 95 -10.58 6.52 -3.53
CA ILE A 95 -11.46 6.70 -4.67
C ILE A 95 -12.14 8.05 -4.59
N THR A 96 -12.65 8.52 -5.72
CA THR A 96 -13.48 9.71 -5.80
C THR A 96 -14.84 9.34 -6.41
N ARG A 97 -15.87 10.05 -5.99
CA ARG A 97 -17.23 9.94 -6.55
C ARG A 97 -17.77 11.35 -6.64
N ASP A 98 -17.18 12.14 -7.55
CA ASP A 98 -17.53 13.54 -7.69
C ASP A 98 -18.94 13.70 -8.24
N ASN A 99 -19.75 14.52 -7.55
CA ASN A 99 -21.11 14.84 -7.98
C ASN A 99 -21.61 16.06 -7.21
N LEU A 100 -22.70 16.67 -7.72
CA LEU A 100 -23.44 17.66 -6.96
C LEU A 100 -24.04 17.00 -5.71
N ILE A 101 -24.00 17.70 -4.59
CA ILE A 101 -24.48 17.15 -3.32
C ILE A 101 -25.91 16.60 -3.39
N LEU A 102 -26.78 17.27 -4.16
CA LEU A 102 -28.17 16.84 -4.32
C LEU A 102 -28.33 15.54 -5.11
N ARG A 103 -27.30 15.13 -5.86
CA ARG A 103 -27.28 13.91 -6.67
C ARG A 103 -26.39 12.83 -6.10
N MET A 104 -25.61 13.15 -5.08
CA MET A 104 -24.70 12.18 -4.46
C MET A 104 -25.52 11.15 -3.69
N SER A 105 -25.28 9.87 -3.99
CA SER A 105 -25.96 8.77 -3.29
C SER A 105 -25.27 8.46 -1.97
N GLU A 106 -26.02 7.85 -1.05
CA GLU A 106 -25.46 7.35 0.19
C GLU A 106 -24.38 6.29 -0.08
N GLU A 107 -24.60 5.45 -1.09
CA GLU A 107 -23.62 4.44 -1.51
C GLU A 107 -22.30 5.07 -1.95
N ASP A 108 -22.36 6.19 -2.71
CA ASP A 108 -21.15 6.90 -3.13
C ASP A 108 -20.43 7.53 -1.95
N PHE A 109 -21.16 8.11 -1.01
CA PHE A 109 -20.61 8.67 0.22
C PHE A 109 -19.91 7.58 1.04
N ASP A 110 -20.60 6.46 1.26
CA ASP A 110 -20.06 5.34 2.02
C ASP A 110 -18.84 4.73 1.33
N ALA A 111 -18.87 4.60 0.00
CA ALA A 111 -17.74 4.06 -0.75
C ALA A 111 -16.47 4.91 -0.59
N VAL A 112 -16.61 6.24 -0.64
CA VAL A 112 -15.48 7.15 -0.45
C VAL A 112 -14.95 7.08 0.97
N LEU A 113 -15.83 7.07 1.98
CA LEU A 113 -15.40 6.95 3.38
C LEU A 113 -14.73 5.60 3.67
N ASN A 114 -15.27 4.52 3.13
CA ASN A 114 -14.71 3.18 3.33
C ASN A 114 -13.34 3.05 2.67
N ALA A 115 -13.17 3.56 1.44
CA ALA A 115 -11.89 3.47 0.76
C ALA A 115 -10.86 4.43 1.34
N ASN A 116 -11.25 5.67 1.63
CA ASN A 116 -10.29 6.72 1.97
C ASN A 116 -10.03 6.82 3.48
N LEU A 117 -11.06 6.84 4.30
CA LEU A 117 -10.91 7.03 5.74
C LEU A 117 -10.83 5.72 6.50
N LYS A 118 -11.80 4.83 6.30
CA LYS A 118 -11.83 3.54 6.99
C LYS A 118 -10.63 2.67 6.58
N GLY A 119 -10.28 2.67 5.29
CA GLY A 119 -9.12 1.94 4.80
C GLY A 119 -7.82 2.42 5.43
N ALA A 120 -7.63 3.74 5.53
CA ALA A 120 -6.45 4.31 6.19
C ALA A 120 -6.39 3.92 7.67
N PHE A 121 -7.51 3.96 8.39
CA PHE A 121 -7.59 3.54 9.77
C PHE A 121 -7.19 2.06 9.93
N LEU A 122 -7.78 1.18 9.12
CA LEU A 122 -7.51 -0.26 9.18
C LEU A 122 -6.05 -0.57 8.85
N CYS A 123 -5.48 0.07 7.84
CA CYS A 123 -4.07 -0.10 7.50
C CYS A 123 -3.15 0.40 8.61
N CYS A 124 -3.44 1.56 9.20
CA CYS A 124 -2.66 2.08 10.33
C CYS A 124 -2.70 1.13 11.52
N LYS A 125 -3.85 0.53 11.80
CA LYS A 125 -4.00 -0.44 12.88
C LYS A 125 -3.12 -1.66 12.65
N GLU A 126 -3.16 -2.24 11.46
CA GLU A 126 -2.36 -3.42 11.12
C GLU A 126 -0.86 -3.10 11.08
N ALA A 127 -0.48 -1.94 10.55
CA ALA A 127 0.90 -1.50 10.54
C ALA A 127 1.44 -1.28 11.96
N ALA A 128 0.66 -0.59 12.80
CA ALA A 128 1.07 -0.30 14.19
C ALA A 128 1.34 -1.57 14.98
N ARG A 129 0.54 -2.61 14.82
CA ARG A 129 0.75 -3.90 15.48
C ARG A 129 2.12 -4.49 15.18
N ARG A 130 2.64 -4.25 14.00
CA ARG A 130 3.90 -4.80 13.52
C ARG A 130 5.09 -3.89 13.75
N MET A 131 4.83 -2.58 13.88
CA MET A 131 5.86 -1.56 14.13
C MET A 131 6.20 -1.42 15.61
N VAL A 132 5.23 -1.65 16.48
CA VAL A 132 5.39 -1.51 17.93
C VAL A 132 5.89 -2.84 18.50
N ARG A 133 7.20 -2.95 18.65
CA ARG A 133 7.84 -4.12 19.26
C ARG A 133 9.12 -3.74 19.97
#